data_1c18a96cbbb3a5b17f794314e7b6f8a3
#
_entry.id   1c18a96cbbb3a5b17f794314e7b6f8a3
#
_cell.length_a   1.000
_cell.length_b   1.000
_cell.length_c   1.000
_cell.angle_alpha   90.00
_cell.angle_beta   90.00
_cell.angle_gamma   90.00
#
_symmetry.space_group_name_H-M   'P 1'
#
loop_
_entity.id
_entity.type
_entity.pdbx_description
1 polymer ?
#
loop_
_entity_poly.entity_id
_entity_poly.type
_entity_poly.pdbx_seq_one_letter_code
_entity_poly.pdbx_strand_id
1 'polypeptide(L)'
;MPDGMRRGIFASMNKGRILVVEDNMDNYELVRFILERAGYDVFLAVNGRDGVDAARFQKPDLILMDLGLPEMDGWLAAQKLKSDEATKSIPLYALTAHTLPNERKRAIQAGCDGYVSKPIHVEGFLNLIESAFVKTARKPVRTTGSLNS
;
A
#
# COMPACT_ATOMS: atom_id res chain seq x y z
N MET A 1 8.93 5.69 28.31
CA MET A 1 8.57 4.32 28.09
C MET A 1 9.40 3.71 26.98
N PRO A 2 9.95 2.56 27.21
CA PRO A 2 10.73 1.90 26.17
C PRO A 2 9.89 1.64 24.93
N ASP A 3 10.46 1.87 23.80
CA ASP A 3 9.76 1.66 22.55
C ASP A 3 9.27 0.23 22.40
N GLY A 4 10.05 -0.73 22.87
CA GLY A 4 9.66 -2.12 22.78
C GLY A 4 8.38 -2.43 23.52
N MET A 5 8.21 -1.82 24.68
CA MET A 5 7.01 -2.05 25.47
C MET A 5 5.80 -1.37 24.79
N ARG A 6 6.00 -0.18 24.28
CA ARG A 6 4.95 0.50 23.54
C ARG A 6 4.54 -0.31 22.32
N ARG A 7 5.55 -0.80 21.61
CA ARG A 7 5.30 -1.60 20.43
C ARG A 7 4.52 -2.86 20.77
N GLY A 8 4.83 -3.47 21.89
CA GLY A 8 4.10 -4.64 22.31
C GLY A 8 2.64 -4.37 22.56
N ILE A 9 2.35 -3.24 23.20
CA ILE A 9 0.98 -2.84 23.45
C ILE A 9 0.26 -2.59 22.14
N PHE A 10 0.90 -1.85 21.24
CA PHE A 10 0.28 -1.51 19.96
C PHE A 10 0.24 -2.69 19.02
N ALA A 11 1.15 -3.65 19.18
CA ALA A 11 1.13 -4.84 18.32
C ALA A 11 -0.18 -5.61 18.48
N SER A 12 -0.72 -5.62 19.72
CA SER A 12 -2.01 -6.28 19.93
C SER A 12 -3.15 -5.53 19.25
N MET A 13 -2.90 -4.30 18.82
CA MET A 13 -3.89 -3.48 18.14
C MET A 13 -3.48 -3.21 16.71
N ASN A 14 -2.52 -3.95 16.21
CA ASN A 14 -2.01 -3.77 14.86
C ASN A 14 -3.15 -3.99 13.86
N LYS A 15 -3.40 -2.99 13.06
CA LYS A 15 -4.48 -3.04 12.07
C LYS A 15 -4.03 -3.68 10.77
N GLY A 16 -2.76 -3.83 10.56
CA GLY A 16 -2.24 -4.44 9.34
C GLY A 16 -0.85 -3.96 9.01
N ARG A 17 -0.26 -4.57 7.99
CA ARG A 17 1.10 -4.29 7.55
C ARG A 17 1.06 -3.63 6.18
N ILE A 18 1.71 -2.49 6.06
CA ILE A 18 1.69 -1.71 4.82
C ILE A 18 3.11 -1.53 4.32
N LEU A 19 3.34 -1.94 3.08
CA LEU A 19 4.59 -1.67 2.38
C LEU A 19 4.46 -0.36 1.64
N VAL A 20 5.39 0.56 1.90
CA VAL A 20 5.43 1.84 1.19
C VAL A 20 6.65 1.83 0.27
N VAL A 21 6.43 2.01 -1.02
CA VAL A 21 7.51 2.07 -2.00
C VAL A 21 7.68 3.53 -2.38
N GLU A 22 8.75 4.14 -1.88
CA GLU A 22 8.95 5.57 -1.97
C GLU A 22 10.45 5.89 -1.87
N ASP A 23 10.98 6.66 -2.81
CA ASP A 23 12.40 7.02 -2.80
C ASP A 23 12.69 8.31 -2.04
N ASN A 24 11.69 9.13 -1.80
CA ASN A 24 11.86 10.39 -1.07
C ASN A 24 11.61 10.15 0.41
N MET A 25 12.64 10.35 1.22
CA MET A 25 12.53 10.05 2.65
C MET A 25 11.55 10.95 3.38
N ASP A 26 11.45 12.20 2.96
CA ASP A 26 10.50 13.11 3.60
C ASP A 26 9.06 12.64 3.36
N ASN A 27 8.77 12.21 2.14
CA ASN A 27 7.45 11.68 1.82
C ASN A 27 7.19 10.39 2.60
N TYR A 28 8.19 9.52 2.67
CA TYR A 28 8.04 8.27 3.40
C TYR A 28 7.77 8.54 4.88
N GLU A 29 8.55 9.43 5.49
CA GLU A 29 8.39 9.72 6.91
C GLU A 29 7.00 10.29 7.21
N LEU A 30 6.47 11.11 6.31
CA LEU A 30 5.13 11.64 6.49
C LEU A 30 4.09 10.52 6.45
N VAL A 31 4.18 9.66 5.45
CA VAL A 31 3.24 8.55 5.31
C VAL A 31 3.37 7.59 6.49
N ARG A 32 4.59 7.28 6.87
CA ARG A 32 4.85 6.39 8.00
C ARG A 32 4.24 6.95 9.28
N PHE A 33 4.48 8.23 9.54
CA PHE A 33 3.97 8.88 10.74
C PHE A 33 2.45 8.77 10.79
N ILE A 34 1.78 9.08 9.70
CA ILE A 34 0.32 9.04 9.65
C ILE A 34 -0.18 7.61 9.90
N LEU A 35 0.41 6.65 9.22
CA LEU A 35 -0.08 5.28 9.29
C LEU A 35 0.24 4.61 10.62
N GLU A 36 1.43 4.85 11.16
CA GLU A 36 1.78 4.24 12.44
C GLU A 36 0.93 4.79 13.57
N ARG A 37 0.62 6.09 13.53
CA ARG A 37 -0.26 6.66 14.54
C ARG A 37 -1.67 6.09 14.43
N ALA A 38 -2.05 5.64 13.26
CA ALA A 38 -3.36 5.03 13.06
C ALA A 38 -3.38 3.54 13.40
N GLY A 39 -2.23 2.96 13.75
CA GLY A 39 -2.19 1.57 14.21
C GLY A 39 -1.66 0.56 13.21
N TYR A 40 -1.07 1.01 12.11
CA TYR A 40 -0.51 0.10 11.10
C TYR A 40 1.00 -0.06 11.28
N ASP A 41 1.51 -1.21 10.92
CA ASP A 41 2.95 -1.42 10.78
C ASP A 41 3.35 -1.03 9.37
N VAL A 42 4.45 -0.28 9.26
CA VAL A 42 4.87 0.27 7.97
C VAL A 42 6.31 -0.13 7.72
N PHE A 43 6.61 -0.56 6.50
CA PHE A 43 7.99 -0.81 6.12
C PHE A 43 8.23 -0.26 4.72
N LEU A 44 9.48 0.04 4.44
CA LEU A 44 9.88 0.83 3.27
C LEU A 44 10.63 0.00 2.26
N ALA A 45 10.34 0.26 0.98
CA ALA A 45 11.23 -0.09 -0.12
C ALA A 45 11.50 1.22 -0.87
N VAL A 46 12.75 1.44 -1.26
CA VAL A 46 13.14 2.73 -1.82
C VAL A 46 13.09 2.79 -3.35
N ASN A 47 12.80 1.68 -3.98
CA ASN A 47 12.64 1.64 -5.42
C ASN A 47 11.70 0.49 -5.80
N GLY A 48 11.33 0.46 -7.07
CA GLY A 48 10.35 -0.51 -7.53
C GLY A 48 10.81 -1.95 -7.40
N ARG A 49 12.09 -2.22 -7.68
CA ARG A 49 12.63 -3.57 -7.58
C ARG A 49 12.55 -4.07 -6.15
N ASP A 50 13.03 -3.26 -5.21
CA ASP A 50 12.98 -3.64 -3.80
C ASP A 50 11.53 -3.78 -3.33
N GLY A 51 10.64 -2.97 -3.89
CA GLY A 51 9.23 -3.07 -3.59
C GLY A 51 8.64 -4.40 -4.02
N VAL A 52 8.97 -4.84 -5.23
CA VAL A 52 8.50 -6.12 -5.73
C VAL A 52 9.03 -7.26 -4.84
N ASP A 53 10.33 -7.21 -4.53
CA ASP A 53 10.93 -8.23 -3.70
C ASP A 53 10.32 -8.24 -2.29
N ALA A 54 10.17 -7.07 -1.70
CA ALA A 54 9.59 -6.97 -0.36
C ALA A 54 8.16 -7.51 -0.33
N ALA A 55 7.38 -7.22 -1.35
CA ALA A 55 6.01 -7.72 -1.40
C ALA A 55 5.97 -9.23 -1.50
N ARG A 56 6.89 -9.81 -2.25
CA ARG A 56 6.94 -11.26 -2.40
C ARG A 56 7.38 -11.96 -1.13
N PHE A 57 8.37 -11.41 -0.43
CA PHE A 57 8.90 -12.03 0.76
C PHE A 57 8.10 -11.74 2.01
N GLN A 58 7.63 -10.53 2.15
CA GLN A 58 6.99 -10.10 3.39
C GLN A 58 5.46 -10.15 3.35
N LYS A 59 4.90 -10.22 2.17
CA LYS A 59 3.47 -10.36 1.97
C LYS A 59 2.66 -9.36 2.81
N PRO A 60 2.81 -8.06 2.50
CA PRO A 60 2.06 -7.04 3.23
C PRO A 60 0.57 -7.17 2.94
N ASP A 61 -0.21 -6.50 3.77
CA ASP A 61 -1.66 -6.45 3.57
C ASP A 61 -2.06 -5.39 2.55
N LEU A 62 -1.19 -4.42 2.34
CA LEU A 62 -1.45 -3.32 1.41
C LEU A 62 -0.12 -2.78 0.92
N ILE A 63 -0.07 -2.37 -0.34
CA ILE A 63 1.10 -1.73 -0.92
C ILE A 63 0.72 -0.32 -1.34
N LEU A 64 1.51 0.66 -0.92
CA LEU A 64 1.42 2.03 -1.40
C LEU A 64 2.62 2.28 -2.29
N MET A 65 2.39 2.55 -3.56
CA MET A 65 3.45 2.63 -4.55
C MET A 65 3.50 4.02 -5.17
N ASP A 66 4.63 4.71 -4.99
CA ASP A 66 4.87 5.97 -5.70
C ASP A 66 5.12 5.63 -7.17
N LEU A 67 4.39 6.26 -8.06
CA LEU A 67 4.50 5.98 -9.49
C LEU A 67 5.65 6.72 -10.16
N GLY A 68 6.27 7.68 -9.47
CA GLY A 68 7.37 8.45 -10.01
C GLY A 68 8.75 7.95 -9.64
N LEU A 69 8.90 6.65 -9.39
CA LEU A 69 10.16 6.10 -8.91
C LEU A 69 11.23 6.06 -10.00
N PRO A 70 12.50 6.25 -9.62
CA PRO A 70 13.61 6.06 -10.54
C PRO A 70 13.87 4.57 -10.76
N GLU A 71 14.78 4.24 -11.66
CA GLU A 71 15.23 2.90 -12.02
C GLU A 71 14.12 2.03 -12.59
N MET A 72 13.34 1.38 -11.73
CA MET A 72 12.15 0.67 -12.20
C MET A 72 10.98 1.59 -11.87
N ASP A 73 10.31 2.12 -12.88
CA ASP A 73 9.25 3.05 -12.60
C ASP A 73 8.08 2.34 -11.91
N GLY A 74 7.30 3.12 -11.19
CA GLY A 74 6.21 2.56 -10.39
C GLY A 74 5.17 1.84 -11.22
N TRP A 75 4.97 2.26 -12.46
CA TRP A 75 4.02 1.61 -13.36
C TRP A 75 4.43 0.18 -13.64
N LEU A 76 5.71 -0.02 -13.96
CA LEU A 76 6.22 -1.34 -14.25
C LEU A 76 6.19 -2.23 -13.01
N ALA A 77 6.57 -1.67 -11.86
CA ALA A 77 6.51 -2.41 -10.62
C ALA A 77 5.08 -2.85 -10.30
N ALA A 78 4.12 -1.95 -10.49
CA ALA A 78 2.72 -2.27 -10.26
C ALA A 78 2.26 -3.40 -11.18
N GLN A 79 2.63 -3.34 -12.46
CA GLN A 79 2.28 -4.40 -13.39
C GLN A 79 2.87 -5.74 -12.96
N LYS A 80 4.11 -5.74 -12.52
CA LYS A 80 4.75 -6.97 -12.07
C LYS A 80 4.05 -7.55 -10.86
N LEU A 81 3.71 -6.71 -9.91
CA LEU A 81 3.03 -7.16 -8.70
C LEU A 81 1.64 -7.71 -9.00
N LYS A 82 0.91 -7.07 -9.89
CA LYS A 82 -0.46 -7.48 -10.18
C LYS A 82 -0.52 -8.67 -11.16
N SER A 83 0.59 -9.03 -11.77
CA SER A 83 0.61 -10.20 -12.64
C SER A 83 1.28 -11.43 -12.00
N ASP A 84 1.85 -11.29 -10.82
CA ASP A 84 2.52 -12.38 -10.11
C ASP A 84 1.53 -13.06 -9.17
N GLU A 85 1.39 -14.37 -9.29
CA GLU A 85 0.48 -15.13 -8.42
C GLU A 85 0.75 -14.90 -6.93
N ALA A 86 2.01 -14.66 -6.58
CA ALA A 86 2.39 -14.49 -5.18
C ALA A 86 1.91 -13.16 -4.61
N THR A 87 1.66 -12.15 -5.45
CA THR A 87 1.38 -10.79 -4.97
C THR A 87 0.13 -10.18 -5.57
N LYS A 88 -0.44 -10.77 -6.59
CA LYS A 88 -1.55 -10.12 -7.30
C LYS A 88 -2.78 -9.85 -6.44
N SER A 89 -2.96 -10.61 -5.39
CA SER A 89 -4.11 -10.43 -4.52
C SER A 89 -3.91 -9.34 -3.47
N ILE A 90 -2.69 -8.83 -3.33
CA ILE A 90 -2.42 -7.76 -2.37
C ILE A 90 -2.92 -6.45 -2.95
N PRO A 91 -3.79 -5.72 -2.24
CA PRO A 91 -4.25 -4.42 -2.74
C PRO A 91 -3.07 -3.49 -2.97
N LEU A 92 -3.08 -2.80 -4.09
CA LEU A 92 -2.01 -1.88 -4.46
C LEU A 92 -2.63 -0.53 -4.78
N TYR A 93 -2.22 0.47 -4.02
CA TYR A 93 -2.71 1.84 -4.18
C TYR A 93 -1.57 2.72 -4.65
N ALA A 94 -1.79 3.41 -5.75
CA ALA A 94 -0.79 4.29 -6.33
C ALA A 94 -0.76 5.64 -5.63
N LEU A 95 0.44 6.13 -5.35
CA LEU A 95 0.63 7.49 -4.87
C LEU A 95 1.20 8.30 -6.04
N THR A 96 0.62 9.44 -6.33
CA THR A 96 1.10 10.22 -7.45
C THR A 96 0.81 11.70 -7.28
N ALA A 97 1.75 12.53 -7.74
CA ALA A 97 1.56 13.97 -7.80
C ALA A 97 0.78 14.35 -9.06
N HIS A 98 0.62 13.42 -9.98
CA HIS A 98 -0.04 13.68 -11.25
C HIS A 98 -1.48 13.18 -11.18
N THR A 99 -2.42 14.11 -11.29
CA THR A 99 -3.84 13.81 -11.15
C THR A 99 -4.59 13.94 -12.46
N LEU A 100 -3.86 13.99 -13.56
CA LEU A 100 -4.49 14.10 -14.87
C LEU A 100 -5.26 12.82 -15.18
N PRO A 101 -6.34 12.90 -15.95
CA PRO A 101 -7.13 11.73 -16.31
C PRO A 101 -6.31 10.61 -16.92
N ASN A 102 -5.30 10.94 -17.72
CA ASN A 102 -4.42 9.93 -18.31
C ASN A 102 -3.67 9.13 -17.26
N GLU A 103 -3.21 9.80 -16.23
CA GLU A 103 -2.46 9.14 -15.17
C GLU A 103 -3.34 8.19 -14.38
N ARG A 104 -4.55 8.61 -14.10
CA ARG A 104 -5.50 7.75 -13.40
C ARG A 104 -5.83 6.52 -14.25
N LYS A 105 -6.08 6.72 -15.53
CA LYS A 105 -6.37 5.64 -16.44
C LYS A 105 -5.21 4.66 -16.51
N ARG A 106 -3.99 5.20 -16.54
CA ARG A 106 -2.79 4.38 -16.59
C ARG A 106 -2.62 3.54 -15.32
N ALA A 107 -2.95 4.12 -14.17
CA ALA A 107 -2.89 3.37 -12.91
C ALA A 107 -3.85 2.19 -12.94
N ILE A 108 -5.05 2.42 -13.42
CA ILE A 108 -6.04 1.36 -13.53
C ILE A 108 -5.55 0.28 -14.49
N GLN A 109 -4.97 0.66 -15.62
CA GLN A 109 -4.46 -0.29 -16.60
C GLN A 109 -3.29 -1.10 -16.05
N ALA A 110 -2.51 -0.50 -15.15
CA ALA A 110 -1.43 -1.21 -14.50
C ALA A 110 -1.91 -2.19 -13.44
N GLY A 111 -3.20 -2.16 -13.13
CA GLY A 111 -3.79 -3.08 -12.17
C GLY A 111 -3.91 -2.52 -10.76
N CYS A 112 -3.67 -1.22 -10.58
CA CYS A 112 -3.80 -0.61 -9.25
C CYS A 112 -5.24 -0.69 -8.78
N ASP A 113 -5.41 -0.96 -7.50
CA ASP A 113 -6.73 -1.09 -6.89
C ASP A 113 -7.26 0.24 -6.41
N GLY A 114 -6.40 1.22 -6.24
CA GLY A 114 -6.78 2.54 -5.79
C GLY A 114 -5.71 3.56 -6.13
N TYR A 115 -5.95 4.79 -5.74
CA TYR A 115 -5.19 5.92 -6.23
C TYR A 115 -5.23 7.03 -5.19
N VAL A 116 -4.07 7.54 -4.82
CA VAL A 116 -3.94 8.62 -3.85
C VAL A 116 -3.16 9.76 -4.48
N SER A 117 -3.74 10.95 -4.48
CA SER A 117 -3.08 12.14 -5.00
C SER A 117 -2.22 12.77 -3.92
N LYS A 118 -1.07 13.27 -4.33
CA LYS A 118 -0.25 14.11 -3.47
C LYS A 118 -0.63 15.56 -3.72
N PRO A 119 -0.56 16.44 -2.73
CA PRO A 119 -0.15 16.19 -1.35
C PRO A 119 -1.21 15.39 -0.59
N ILE A 120 -0.74 14.63 0.38
CA ILE A 120 -1.62 13.75 1.15
C ILE A 120 -2.41 14.56 2.17
N HIS A 121 -3.72 14.35 2.18
CA HIS A 121 -4.60 14.93 3.19
C HIS A 121 -4.93 13.82 4.18
N VAL A 122 -4.54 14.03 5.42
CA VAL A 122 -4.52 12.97 6.44
C VAL A 122 -5.85 12.24 6.56
N GLU A 123 -6.93 13.00 6.74
CA GLU A 123 -8.23 12.37 6.99
C GLU A 123 -8.71 11.55 5.80
N GLY A 124 -8.66 12.12 4.62
CA GLY A 124 -9.09 11.40 3.43
C GLY A 124 -8.21 10.19 3.15
N PHE A 125 -6.91 10.33 3.39
CA PHE A 125 -5.96 9.26 3.19
C PHE A 125 -6.27 8.09 4.13
N LEU A 126 -6.47 8.37 5.42
CA LEU A 126 -6.77 7.33 6.38
C LEU A 126 -8.09 6.64 6.08
N ASN A 127 -9.09 7.39 5.65
CA ASN A 127 -10.36 6.79 5.28
C ASN A 127 -10.19 5.82 4.12
N LEU A 128 -9.37 6.20 3.14
CA LEU A 128 -9.11 5.34 1.99
C LEU A 128 -8.38 4.07 2.42
N ILE A 129 -7.38 4.20 3.29
CA ILE A 129 -6.63 3.05 3.77
C ILE A 129 -7.55 2.10 4.55
N GLU A 130 -8.37 2.64 5.42
CA GLU A 130 -9.31 1.81 6.18
C GLU A 130 -10.27 1.09 5.26
N SER A 131 -10.73 1.76 4.22
CA SER A 131 -11.59 1.13 3.22
C SER A 131 -10.91 -0.04 2.55
N ALA A 132 -9.62 0.11 2.25
CA ALA A 132 -8.87 -0.96 1.60
C ALA A 132 -8.81 -2.19 2.51
N PHE A 133 -8.58 -1.99 3.80
CA PHE A 133 -8.51 -3.10 4.74
C PHE A 133 -9.87 -3.75 4.96
N VAL A 134 -10.92 -2.98 4.97
CA VAL A 134 -12.26 -3.54 5.08
C VAL A 134 -12.55 -4.43 3.88
N LYS A 135 -12.22 -3.98 2.68
CA LYS A 135 -12.40 -4.77 1.47
C LYS A 135 -11.58 -6.04 1.51
N THR A 136 -10.33 -5.93 1.96
CA THR A 136 -9.45 -7.10 2.06
C THR A 136 -10.00 -8.11 3.05
N ALA A 137 -10.43 -7.64 4.21
CA ALA A 137 -10.98 -8.52 5.23
C ALA A 137 -12.24 -9.22 4.73
N ARG A 138 -13.01 -8.55 3.91
CA ARG A 138 -14.22 -9.16 3.35
C ARG A 138 -13.93 -10.18 2.27
N LYS A 139 -12.83 -10.01 1.54
CA LYS A 139 -12.54 -10.89 0.43
C LYS A 139 -12.55 -12.36 0.80
N PRO A 140 -11.86 -12.79 1.86
CA PRO A 140 -11.93 -14.20 2.24
C PRO A 140 -13.34 -14.66 2.54
N VAL A 141 -14.09 -13.84 3.25
CA VAL A 141 -15.48 -14.16 3.58
C VAL A 141 -16.30 -14.21 2.31
N ARG A 142 -16.13 -13.20 1.46
CA ARG A 142 -16.85 -13.15 0.21
C ARG A 142 -16.47 -14.29 -0.72
N THR A 143 -15.21 -14.65 -0.73
CA THR A 143 -14.78 -15.77 -1.54
C THR A 143 -15.53 -17.02 -1.12
N THR A 144 -15.61 -17.21 0.17
CA THR A 144 -16.38 -18.31 0.71
C THR A 144 -17.81 -18.19 0.27
N GLY A 145 -18.35 -16.98 0.42
CA GLY A 145 -19.71 -16.73 0.02
C GLY A 145 -19.89 -16.73 -1.48
N SER A 146 -18.87 -16.28 -2.20
CA SER A 146 -18.99 -16.17 -3.64
C SER A 146 -18.97 -17.53 -4.32
N LEU A 147 -18.55 -18.51 -3.61
CA LEU A 147 -18.73 -19.86 -4.12
C LEU A 147 -20.19 -20.10 -4.39
N ASN A 148 -21.00 -19.32 -3.74
CA ASN A 148 -22.44 -19.45 -3.85
C ASN A 148 -23.00 -18.61 -4.98
N SER A 149 -22.20 -17.73 -5.51
CA SER A 149 -22.72 -16.86 -6.56
C SER A 149 -22.15 -17.23 -7.93
#